data_0f620fe57271972a310968245bcdb826
#
_entry.id   0f620fe57271972a310968245bcdb826
#
_cell.length_a   1.000
_cell.length_b   1.000
_cell.length_c   1.000
_cell.angle_alpha   90.00
_cell.angle_beta   90.00
_cell.angle_gamma   90.00
#
_symmetry.space_group_name_H-M   'P 1'
#
loop_
_entity.id
_entity.type
_entity.pdbx_description
1 polymer ?
#
loop_
_entity_poly.entity_id
_entity_poly.type
_entity_poly.pdbx_seq_one_letter_code
_entity_poly.pdbx_strand_id
1 'polypeptide(L)'
;MNPYILWLGSIFDQKMVMSSKAISPAANNWQLGLITPLCEKGLKTLVLERGRMVKHIEDYPTMNLDPWDVKYGGRTTQEELKNYNKQKRWGIHEGNRHFYNKDSEYDYDEIKPFDWIRGTQVGGRSLIWGRQTYRWSDDDFEANLRDGIAVDWPVRYKEIAPWYSYVEKFIGVSGEALNLPQLPDSEFLPPMELNCVEKELQSSIAKNYTDRVLTIGRVAHITEGTKNGSGRKACQYRNRCDRGCPYGAYFSSNPS
;
A
#
# COMPACT_ATOMS: atom_id res chain seq x y z
N MET A 1 28.51 -22.80 5.11
CA MET A 1 27.15 -22.59 5.65
C MET A 1 26.32 -21.88 4.59
N ASN A 2 25.24 -22.47 4.14
CA ASN A 2 24.49 -22.02 2.98
C ASN A 2 23.31 -21.15 3.51
N PRO A 3 23.33 -19.83 3.33
CA PRO A 3 22.38 -18.94 4.01
C PRO A 3 21.12 -18.75 3.16
N TYR A 4 20.11 -19.53 3.43
CA TYR A 4 18.80 -19.30 2.86
C TYR A 4 17.75 -19.32 4.00
N ILE A 5 16.89 -18.33 4.04
CA ILE A 5 15.79 -18.22 5.01
C ILE A 5 14.50 -18.62 4.29
N LEU A 6 13.84 -19.66 4.78
CA LEU A 6 12.52 -20.06 4.28
C LEU A 6 11.44 -19.40 5.13
N TRP A 7 10.62 -18.59 4.52
CA TRP A 7 9.42 -18.06 5.15
C TRP A 7 8.17 -18.56 4.42
N LEU A 8 7.43 -19.45 5.08
CA LEU A 8 6.13 -19.93 4.61
C LEU A 8 5.06 -19.20 5.40
N GLY A 9 4.54 -18.12 4.88
CA GLY A 9 3.38 -17.44 5.40
C GLY A 9 2.14 -17.83 4.62
N SER A 10 1.49 -18.90 4.99
CA SER A 10 0.07 -19.03 4.72
C SER A 10 -0.69 -18.29 5.80
N ILE A 11 -1.85 -17.74 5.45
CA ILE A 11 -2.67 -16.90 6.33
C ILE A 11 -3.12 -17.61 7.62
N PHE A 12 -2.84 -18.89 7.78
CA PHE A 12 -3.32 -19.69 8.91
C PHE A 12 -2.28 -20.55 9.63
N ASP A 13 -1.00 -20.55 9.23
CA ASP A 13 -0.02 -21.37 9.95
C ASP A 13 1.34 -20.67 10.06
N GLN A 14 1.57 -20.08 11.22
CA GLN A 14 2.84 -19.42 11.57
C GLN A 14 3.89 -20.46 11.98
N LYS A 15 4.24 -21.35 11.11
CA LYS A 15 5.46 -22.17 11.31
C LYS A 15 6.61 -21.58 10.51
N MET A 16 7.50 -20.93 11.21
CA MET A 16 8.76 -20.50 10.65
C MET A 16 9.68 -21.71 10.48
N VAL A 17 9.86 -22.15 9.25
CA VAL A 17 10.84 -23.18 8.91
C VAL A 17 12.08 -22.49 8.40
N MET A 18 13.15 -22.52 9.17
CA MET A 18 14.47 -22.10 8.72
C MET A 18 15.08 -23.18 7.85
N SER A 19 15.13 -22.96 6.57
CA SER A 19 15.92 -23.73 5.62
C SER A 19 16.85 -22.81 4.86
N SER A 20 17.82 -23.41 4.19
CA SER A 20 18.83 -22.64 3.44
C SER A 20 18.31 -21.87 2.20
N LYS A 21 17.01 -21.68 2.02
CA LYS A 21 16.40 -20.89 0.93
C LYS A 21 15.27 -20.04 1.46
N ALA A 22 15.24 -18.75 1.11
CA ALA A 22 14.12 -17.88 1.45
C ALA A 22 12.99 -18.09 0.45
N ILE A 23 11.84 -18.56 0.91
CA ILE A 23 10.62 -18.68 0.12
C ILE A 23 9.59 -17.75 0.74
N SER A 24 9.13 -16.76 0.02
CA SER A 24 8.06 -15.86 0.46
C SER A 24 6.82 -16.07 -0.39
N PRO A 25 5.70 -16.51 0.16
CA PRO A 25 4.44 -16.51 -0.56
C PRO A 25 3.79 -15.14 -0.53
N ALA A 26 3.27 -14.70 -1.66
CA ALA A 26 2.44 -13.53 -1.87
C ALA A 26 3.00 -12.20 -1.31
N ALA A 27 3.57 -11.39 -2.18
CA ALA A 27 4.13 -10.09 -1.83
C ALA A 27 3.04 -9.11 -1.35
N ASN A 28 2.83 -9.05 -0.05
CA ASN A 28 2.25 -7.87 0.59
C ASN A 28 3.32 -6.78 0.74
N ASN A 29 2.93 -5.52 0.89
CA ASN A 29 3.87 -4.38 0.93
C ASN A 29 5.04 -4.54 1.91
N TRP A 30 4.84 -5.19 3.05
CA TRP A 30 5.89 -5.43 4.04
C TRP A 30 6.88 -6.55 3.64
N GLN A 31 6.48 -7.48 2.79
CA GLN A 31 7.36 -8.56 2.31
C GLN A 31 8.42 -8.04 1.35
N LEU A 32 8.11 -7.03 0.55
CA LEU A 32 9.13 -6.32 -0.24
C LEU A 32 10.14 -5.62 0.65
N GLY A 33 9.70 -5.04 1.75
CA GLY A 33 10.59 -4.49 2.76
C GLY A 33 11.58 -5.52 3.32
N LEU A 34 11.27 -6.81 3.26
CA LEU A 34 12.17 -7.89 3.66
C LEU A 34 12.99 -8.45 2.49
N ILE A 35 12.38 -8.64 1.33
CA ILE A 35 13.03 -9.23 0.15
C ILE A 35 14.16 -8.34 -0.36
N THR A 36 13.93 -7.03 -0.45
CA THR A 36 14.93 -6.09 -0.96
C THR A 36 16.21 -6.11 -0.13
N PRO A 37 16.19 -5.94 1.21
CA PRO A 37 17.40 -6.04 2.03
C PRO A 37 18.09 -7.41 1.97
N LEU A 38 17.33 -8.49 1.79
CA LEU A 38 17.93 -9.82 1.62
C LEU A 38 18.70 -9.92 0.31
N CYS A 39 18.12 -9.43 -0.78
CA CYS A 39 18.80 -9.38 -2.08
C CYS A 39 20.01 -8.44 -2.06
N GLU A 40 19.89 -7.26 -1.43
CA GLU A 40 21.00 -6.29 -1.27
C GLU A 40 22.17 -6.88 -0.47
N LYS A 41 21.90 -7.77 0.46
CA LYS A 41 22.91 -8.55 1.19
C LYS A 41 23.45 -9.75 0.42
N GLY A 42 23.12 -9.90 -0.85
CA GLY A 42 23.59 -10.97 -1.72
C GLY A 42 22.93 -12.32 -1.49
N LEU A 43 21.81 -12.38 -0.75
CA LEU A 43 21.09 -13.63 -0.53
C LEU A 43 20.26 -13.98 -1.78
N LYS A 44 20.34 -15.24 -2.20
CA LYS A 44 19.47 -15.76 -3.27
C LYS A 44 18.06 -15.94 -2.71
N THR A 45 17.14 -15.06 -3.12
CA THR A 45 15.77 -15.03 -2.61
C THR A 45 14.81 -15.56 -3.66
N LEU A 46 13.98 -16.55 -3.30
CA LEU A 46 12.88 -17.05 -4.13
C LEU A 46 11.57 -16.52 -3.59
N VAL A 47 10.80 -15.87 -4.46
CA VAL A 47 9.44 -15.41 -4.17
C VAL A 47 8.46 -16.33 -4.87
N LEU A 48 7.55 -16.93 -4.10
CA LEU A 48 6.46 -17.73 -4.64
C LEU A 48 5.17 -16.90 -4.58
N GLU A 49 4.58 -16.68 -5.73
CA GLU A 49 3.32 -15.96 -5.86
C GLU A 49 2.22 -16.92 -6.34
N ARG A 50 1.03 -16.75 -5.77
CA ARG A 50 -0.11 -17.62 -6.01
C ARG A 50 -0.88 -17.25 -7.28
N GLY A 51 -1.00 -15.96 -7.55
CA GLY A 51 -1.90 -15.45 -8.55
C GLY A 51 -1.23 -15.18 -9.91
N ARG A 52 -2.03 -14.67 -10.82
CA ARG A 52 -1.58 -14.32 -12.16
C ARG A 52 -0.56 -13.18 -12.16
N MET A 53 0.33 -13.15 -13.13
CA MET A 53 1.11 -11.97 -13.44
C MET A 53 0.18 -10.86 -13.93
N VAL A 54 0.38 -9.66 -13.42
CA VAL A 54 -0.22 -8.42 -13.93
C VAL A 54 0.86 -7.64 -14.65
N LYS A 55 0.80 -7.62 -15.96
CA LYS A 55 1.79 -6.89 -16.76
C LYS A 55 1.50 -5.40 -16.72
N HIS A 56 2.55 -4.62 -16.50
CA HIS A 56 2.45 -3.16 -16.48
C HIS A 56 1.90 -2.65 -17.83
N ILE A 57 0.93 -1.75 -17.77
CA ILE A 57 0.22 -1.19 -18.93
C ILE A 57 -0.69 -2.20 -19.64
N GLU A 58 -0.19 -3.37 -20.05
CA GLU A 58 -0.95 -4.36 -20.83
C GLU A 58 -2.21 -4.82 -20.10
N ASP A 59 -2.11 -5.04 -18.79
CA ASP A 59 -3.21 -5.50 -17.94
C ASP A 59 -3.98 -4.37 -17.21
N TYR A 60 -3.89 -3.14 -17.75
CA TYR A 60 -4.64 -1.98 -17.26
C TYR A 60 -5.71 -1.53 -18.26
N PRO A 61 -6.76 -2.32 -18.50
CA PRO A 61 -7.68 -2.13 -19.64
C PRO A 61 -8.44 -0.80 -19.62
N THR A 62 -8.56 -0.17 -18.45
CA THR A 62 -9.35 1.05 -18.27
C THR A 62 -8.50 2.29 -17.94
N MET A 63 -7.17 2.15 -17.90
CA MET A 63 -6.28 3.21 -17.43
C MET A 63 -6.37 4.52 -18.22
N ASN A 64 -6.67 4.45 -19.52
CA ASN A 64 -6.74 5.60 -20.43
C ASN A 64 -8.18 5.99 -20.78
N LEU A 65 -9.18 5.21 -20.38
CA LEU A 65 -10.58 5.52 -20.69
C LEU A 65 -11.04 6.72 -19.86
N ASP A 66 -11.80 7.60 -20.46
CA ASP A 66 -12.52 8.63 -19.74
C ASP A 66 -13.69 8.03 -18.96
N PRO A 67 -14.21 8.71 -17.92
CA PRO A 67 -15.29 8.14 -17.11
C PRO A 67 -16.52 7.70 -17.90
N TRP A 68 -16.84 8.40 -18.97
CA TRP A 68 -17.96 8.07 -19.87
C TRP A 68 -17.68 6.93 -20.85
N ASP A 69 -16.40 6.62 -21.12
CA ASP A 69 -15.98 5.52 -21.99
C ASP A 69 -15.91 4.19 -21.24
N VAL A 70 -15.86 4.25 -19.90
CA VAL A 70 -15.89 3.04 -19.07
C VAL A 70 -17.30 2.43 -19.14
N LYS A 71 -17.35 1.12 -19.36
CA LYS A 71 -18.61 0.39 -19.47
C LYS A 71 -19.54 0.74 -18.29
N TYR A 72 -20.81 0.95 -18.59
CA TYR A 72 -21.85 1.39 -17.65
C TYR A 72 -21.50 2.69 -16.88
N GLY A 73 -20.73 3.59 -17.46
CA GLY A 73 -20.25 4.80 -16.79
C GLY A 73 -19.42 4.49 -15.53
N GLY A 74 -18.70 3.38 -15.54
CA GLY A 74 -17.87 2.91 -14.43
C GLY A 74 -18.63 2.13 -13.34
N ARG A 75 -19.95 2.02 -13.43
CA ARG A 75 -20.76 1.29 -12.43
C ARG A 75 -20.70 -0.20 -12.68
N THR A 76 -20.46 -0.98 -11.63
CA THR A 76 -20.57 -2.44 -11.69
C THR A 76 -22.06 -2.83 -11.65
N THR A 77 -22.48 -3.79 -12.49
CA THR A 77 -23.85 -4.29 -12.48
C THR A 77 -24.17 -5.01 -11.18
N GLN A 78 -25.46 -5.09 -10.81
CA GLN A 78 -25.91 -5.82 -9.61
C GLN A 78 -25.55 -7.31 -9.71
N GLU A 79 -25.58 -7.87 -10.91
CA GLU A 79 -25.17 -9.26 -11.15
C GLU A 79 -23.67 -9.46 -10.86
N GLU A 80 -22.82 -8.58 -11.38
CA GLU A 80 -21.39 -8.67 -11.16
C GLU A 80 -21.01 -8.39 -9.70
N LEU A 81 -21.74 -7.50 -9.03
CA LEU A 81 -21.50 -7.22 -7.60
C LEU A 81 -21.75 -8.44 -6.70
N LYS A 82 -22.53 -9.42 -7.12
CA LYS A 82 -22.71 -10.69 -6.39
C LYS A 82 -21.40 -11.46 -6.27
N ASN A 83 -20.50 -11.31 -7.26
CA ASN A 83 -19.19 -11.93 -7.24
C ASN A 83 -18.23 -11.30 -6.22
N TYR A 84 -18.56 -10.12 -5.71
CA TYR A 84 -17.75 -9.34 -4.76
C TYR A 84 -18.56 -8.94 -3.53
N ASN A 85 -19.53 -9.73 -3.14
CA ASN A 85 -20.45 -9.37 -2.05
C ASN A 85 -19.74 -9.06 -0.74
N LYS A 86 -18.65 -9.78 -0.45
CA LYS A 86 -17.79 -9.57 0.73
C LYS A 86 -16.80 -8.41 0.61
N GLN A 87 -16.65 -7.85 -0.59
CA GLN A 87 -15.70 -6.81 -0.91
C GLN A 87 -16.37 -5.51 -1.41
N LYS A 88 -17.68 -5.51 -1.62
CA LYS A 88 -18.45 -4.40 -2.22
C LYS A 88 -18.29 -3.05 -1.52
N ARG A 89 -17.94 -3.04 -0.23
CA ARG A 89 -17.71 -1.82 0.55
C ARG A 89 -16.46 -1.04 0.12
N TRP A 90 -15.60 -1.62 -0.70
CA TRP A 90 -14.28 -1.09 -1.01
C TRP A 90 -14.19 -0.39 -2.36
N GLY A 91 -15.31 0.06 -2.90
CA GLY A 91 -15.32 0.85 -4.11
C GLY A 91 -14.94 0.08 -5.36
N ILE A 92 -15.34 -1.20 -5.45
CA ILE A 92 -15.16 -2.01 -6.66
C ILE A 92 -16.09 -1.48 -7.74
N HIS A 93 -15.54 -1.20 -8.91
CA HIS A 93 -16.27 -0.71 -10.07
C HIS A 93 -15.66 -1.26 -11.37
N GLU A 94 -16.32 -1.04 -12.51
CA GLU A 94 -15.87 -1.56 -13.81
C GLU A 94 -14.43 -1.16 -14.18
N GLY A 95 -13.96 -0.02 -13.69
CA GLY A 95 -12.60 0.46 -13.95
C GLY A 95 -11.51 -0.30 -13.20
N ASN A 96 -11.82 -0.93 -12.07
CA ASN A 96 -10.81 -1.51 -11.19
C ASN A 96 -11.07 -2.97 -10.78
N ARG A 97 -12.25 -3.52 -11.04
CA ARG A 97 -12.63 -4.87 -10.59
C ARG A 97 -11.69 -5.99 -11.03
N HIS A 98 -10.94 -5.78 -12.10
CA HIS A 98 -9.95 -6.74 -12.60
C HIS A 98 -8.73 -6.93 -11.67
N PHE A 99 -8.55 -6.06 -10.68
CA PHE A 99 -7.55 -6.21 -9.63
C PHE A 99 -8.05 -6.94 -8.37
N TYR A 100 -9.35 -7.25 -8.30
CA TYR A 100 -9.93 -7.91 -7.15
C TYR A 100 -10.26 -9.38 -7.48
N ASN A 101 -10.13 -10.24 -6.49
CA ASN A 101 -10.57 -11.62 -6.59
C ASN A 101 -12.08 -11.72 -6.41
N LYS A 102 -12.73 -12.60 -7.16
CA LYS A 102 -14.11 -12.95 -6.90
C LYS A 102 -14.24 -13.74 -5.60
N ASP A 103 -15.35 -13.57 -4.89
CA ASP A 103 -15.60 -14.29 -3.63
C ASP A 103 -15.57 -15.81 -3.81
N SER A 104 -16.02 -16.30 -4.98
CA SER A 104 -16.02 -17.73 -5.34
C SER A 104 -14.64 -18.34 -5.62
N GLU A 105 -13.60 -17.51 -5.80
CA GLU A 105 -12.23 -18.02 -6.05
C GLU A 105 -11.56 -18.54 -4.78
N TYR A 106 -12.06 -18.18 -3.61
CA TYR A 106 -11.50 -18.56 -2.32
C TYR A 106 -12.57 -18.70 -1.28
N ASP A 107 -12.89 -19.93 -0.95
CA ASP A 107 -13.79 -20.25 0.13
C ASP A 107 -13.07 -20.10 1.48
N TYR A 108 -13.80 -19.64 2.47
CA TYR A 108 -13.42 -19.66 3.88
C TYR A 108 -14.65 -19.79 4.76
N ASP A 109 -14.50 -20.45 5.88
CA ASP A 109 -15.56 -20.61 6.86
C ASP A 109 -15.68 -19.33 7.69
N GLU A 110 -16.83 -18.70 7.63
CA GLU A 110 -17.12 -17.46 8.33
C GLU A 110 -17.86 -17.73 9.65
N ILE A 111 -17.10 -17.84 10.73
CA ILE A 111 -17.67 -18.04 12.08
C ILE A 111 -18.27 -16.74 12.61
N LYS A 112 -17.65 -15.59 12.27
CA LYS A 112 -18.16 -14.24 12.55
C LYS A 112 -18.08 -13.41 11.28
N PRO A 113 -19.01 -12.48 11.05
CA PRO A 113 -19.00 -11.64 9.85
C PRO A 113 -17.64 -10.97 9.63
N PHE A 114 -17.06 -11.20 8.45
CA PHE A 114 -15.75 -10.66 8.07
C PHE A 114 -15.68 -10.32 6.59
N ASP A 115 -15.45 -9.06 6.26
CA ASP A 115 -15.29 -8.60 4.89
C ASP A 115 -13.79 -8.71 4.49
N TRP A 116 -13.46 -9.70 3.68
CA TRP A 116 -12.08 -9.95 3.28
C TRP A 116 -11.78 -9.47 1.87
N ILE A 117 -11.10 -8.32 1.78
CA ILE A 117 -10.59 -7.81 0.50
C ILE A 117 -9.35 -8.59 0.08
N ARG A 118 -9.38 -9.13 -1.12
CA ARG A 118 -8.29 -9.95 -1.65
C ARG A 118 -7.85 -9.51 -3.03
N GLY A 119 -6.55 -9.56 -3.25
CA GLY A 119 -5.89 -9.51 -4.52
C GLY A 119 -4.73 -10.49 -4.44
N THR A 120 -4.73 -11.53 -5.26
CA THR A 120 -3.73 -12.61 -5.24
C THR A 120 -2.81 -12.59 -6.45
N GLN A 121 -3.00 -11.66 -7.36
CA GLN A 121 -2.09 -11.44 -8.47
C GLN A 121 -0.70 -11.01 -7.97
N VAL A 122 0.31 -11.16 -8.82
CA VAL A 122 1.66 -10.68 -8.50
C VAL A 122 1.61 -9.21 -8.11
N GLY A 123 2.18 -8.88 -6.96
CA GLY A 123 2.01 -7.57 -6.34
C GLY A 123 0.83 -7.47 -5.36
N GLY A 124 -0.10 -8.41 -5.39
CA GLY A 124 -1.18 -8.56 -4.43
C GLY A 124 -1.94 -7.28 -4.16
N ARG A 125 -2.16 -7.00 -2.88
CA ARG A 125 -2.88 -5.79 -2.44
C ARG A 125 -2.17 -4.48 -2.73
N SER A 126 -0.88 -4.50 -3.10
CA SER A 126 -0.17 -3.28 -3.47
C SER A 126 -0.69 -2.64 -4.77
N LEU A 127 -1.45 -3.38 -5.57
CA LEU A 127 -2.15 -2.84 -6.74
C LEU A 127 -3.40 -2.03 -6.36
N ILE A 128 -4.03 -2.35 -5.22
CA ILE A 128 -5.33 -1.81 -4.80
C ILE A 128 -5.30 -1.01 -3.49
N TRP A 129 -4.16 -0.83 -2.84
CA TRP A 129 -4.07 -0.07 -1.59
C TRP A 129 -4.23 1.44 -1.81
N GLY A 130 -4.54 2.19 -0.74
CA GLY A 130 -4.74 3.63 -0.81
C GLY A 130 -3.46 4.46 -0.96
N ARG A 131 -2.28 3.85 -0.92
CA ARG A 131 -0.94 4.46 -1.02
C ARG A 131 -0.61 5.41 0.11
N GLN A 132 -1.50 5.62 1.06
CA GLN A 132 -1.23 6.43 2.24
C GLN A 132 -0.21 5.75 3.14
N THR A 133 0.75 6.55 3.61
CA THR A 133 1.93 6.05 4.29
C THR A 133 2.23 6.95 5.47
N TYR A 134 1.86 6.49 6.66
CA TYR A 134 2.09 7.20 7.92
C TYR A 134 2.97 6.37 8.84
N ARG A 135 3.79 7.05 9.62
CA ARG A 135 4.56 6.45 10.70
C ARG A 135 3.68 6.34 11.93
N TRP A 136 3.84 5.27 12.65
CA TRP A 136 3.39 5.22 14.04
C TRP A 136 4.31 6.07 14.89
N SER A 137 3.74 6.78 15.85
CA SER A 137 4.46 7.57 16.85
C SER A 137 4.70 6.78 18.12
N ASP A 138 5.39 7.36 19.10
CA ASP A 138 5.51 6.74 20.42
C ASP A 138 4.13 6.55 21.09
N ASP A 139 3.17 7.43 20.80
CA ASP A 139 1.79 7.27 21.30
C ASP A 139 1.17 5.94 20.85
N ASP A 140 1.45 5.51 19.61
CA ASP A 140 0.95 4.23 19.08
C ASP A 140 1.69 3.04 19.70
N PHE A 141 3.03 3.13 19.83
CA PHE A 141 3.86 2.06 20.38
C PHE A 141 3.64 1.86 21.87
N GLU A 142 3.31 2.91 22.62
CA GLU A 142 3.09 2.88 24.06
C GLU A 142 1.62 2.76 24.46
N ALA A 143 0.70 2.76 23.52
CA ALA A 143 -0.74 2.74 23.78
C ALA A 143 -1.15 1.59 24.70
N ASN A 144 -0.68 0.37 24.42
CA ASN A 144 -1.01 -0.80 25.24
C ASN A 144 -0.50 -0.67 26.68
N LEU A 145 0.73 -0.17 26.87
CA LEU A 145 1.30 0.08 28.19
C LEU A 145 0.51 1.15 28.94
N ARG A 146 0.25 2.27 28.29
CA ARG A 146 -0.46 3.41 28.86
C ARG A 146 -1.89 3.07 29.26
N ASP A 147 -2.60 2.37 28.36
CA ASP A 147 -4.01 2.07 28.55
C ASP A 147 -4.24 0.79 29.36
N GLY A 148 -3.21 -0.04 29.57
CA GLY A 148 -3.26 -1.26 30.39
C GLY A 148 -4.15 -2.37 29.86
N ILE A 149 -4.46 -2.37 28.56
CA ILE A 149 -5.44 -3.30 27.95
C ILE A 149 -4.84 -4.45 27.16
N ALA A 150 -3.55 -4.41 26.86
CA ALA A 150 -2.87 -5.46 26.09
C ALA A 150 -1.37 -5.51 26.46
N VAL A 151 -0.66 -6.45 25.82
CA VAL A 151 0.79 -6.59 26.00
C VAL A 151 1.51 -5.38 25.38
N ASP A 152 2.47 -4.82 26.11
CA ASP A 152 3.34 -3.76 25.64
C ASP A 152 4.15 -4.22 24.41
N TRP A 153 4.36 -3.31 23.48
CA TRP A 153 5.20 -3.57 22.32
C TRP A 153 6.68 -3.65 22.73
N PRO A 154 7.43 -4.63 22.23
CA PRO A 154 8.86 -4.78 22.59
C PRO A 154 9.77 -3.76 21.89
N VAL A 155 9.22 -2.83 21.10
CA VAL A 155 9.92 -1.82 20.31
C VAL A 155 9.32 -0.44 20.53
N ARG A 156 10.12 0.60 20.31
CA ARG A 156 9.73 2.01 20.38
C ARG A 156 10.02 2.71 19.06
N TYR A 157 9.39 3.84 18.81
CA TYR A 157 9.54 4.61 17.60
C TYR A 157 11.01 4.85 17.23
N LYS A 158 11.84 5.24 18.17
CA LYS A 158 13.26 5.53 17.97
C LYS A 158 14.01 4.36 17.30
N GLU A 159 13.67 3.14 17.66
CA GLU A 159 14.33 1.94 17.14
C GLU A 159 13.91 1.64 15.68
N ILE A 160 12.67 1.97 15.32
CA ILE A 160 12.11 1.67 14.00
C ILE A 160 12.19 2.85 13.03
N ALA A 161 12.41 4.07 13.51
CA ALA A 161 12.47 5.28 12.71
C ALA A 161 13.45 5.20 11.51
N PRO A 162 14.68 4.65 11.63
CA PRO A 162 15.60 4.50 10.50
C PRO A 162 15.04 3.58 9.41
N TRP A 163 14.28 2.56 9.79
CA TRP A 163 13.66 1.62 8.85
C TRP A 163 12.47 2.25 8.13
N TYR A 164 11.69 3.09 8.80
CA TYR A 164 10.69 3.93 8.14
C TYR A 164 11.36 4.80 7.07
N SER A 165 12.43 5.51 7.39
CA SER A 165 13.14 6.36 6.42
C SER A 165 13.68 5.55 5.24
N TYR A 166 14.22 4.37 5.48
CA TYR A 166 14.70 3.47 4.43
C TYR A 166 13.57 3.06 3.47
N VAL A 167 12.46 2.58 4.02
CA VAL A 167 11.31 2.13 3.22
C VAL A 167 10.65 3.29 2.48
N GLU A 168 10.44 4.43 3.14
CA GLU A 168 9.82 5.62 2.53
C GLU A 168 10.64 6.17 1.36
N LYS A 169 11.96 6.18 1.48
CA LYS A 169 12.86 6.52 0.37
C LYS A 169 12.77 5.51 -0.77
N PHE A 170 12.71 4.24 -0.45
CA PHE A 170 12.62 3.15 -1.43
C PHE A 170 11.31 3.22 -2.22
N ILE A 171 10.17 3.32 -1.53
CA ILE A 171 8.85 3.37 -2.18
C ILE A 171 8.52 4.74 -2.79
N GLY A 172 9.25 5.79 -2.40
CA GLY A 172 9.08 7.16 -2.88
C GLY A 172 7.84 7.82 -2.27
N VAL A 173 7.90 8.12 -0.97
CA VAL A 173 6.81 8.84 -0.29
C VAL A 173 6.95 10.33 -0.53
N SER A 174 5.87 10.96 -0.96
CA SER A 174 5.71 12.41 -1.00
C SER A 174 4.88 12.90 0.18
N GLY A 175 5.17 14.09 0.69
CA GLY A 175 4.49 14.63 1.84
C GLY A 175 5.17 15.85 2.41
N GLU A 176 4.61 16.39 3.47
CA GLU A 176 5.09 17.57 4.17
C GLU A 176 5.63 17.20 5.55
N ALA A 177 6.77 17.77 5.93
CA ALA A 177 7.34 17.66 7.27
C ALA A 177 6.75 18.78 8.15
N LEU A 178 6.06 18.42 9.22
CA LEU A 178 5.26 19.33 10.03
C LEU A 178 5.70 19.42 11.47
N ASN A 179 6.67 18.59 11.90
CA ASN A 179 7.15 18.48 13.28
C ASN A 179 6.02 18.18 14.29
N LEU A 180 5.04 17.36 13.89
CA LEU A 180 3.95 16.96 14.76
C LEU A 180 4.33 15.70 15.53
N PRO A 181 4.23 15.67 16.86
CA PRO A 181 4.59 14.49 17.66
C PRO A 181 3.83 13.23 17.26
N GLN A 182 2.53 13.35 16.99
CA GLN A 182 1.66 12.25 16.57
C GLN A 182 1.86 11.83 15.12
N LEU A 183 2.62 12.60 14.33
CA LEU A 183 2.88 12.34 12.91
C LEU A 183 4.37 12.57 12.60
N PRO A 184 5.25 11.67 13.05
CA PRO A 184 6.70 11.85 12.90
C PRO A 184 7.13 12.03 11.44
N ASP A 185 8.12 12.87 11.24
CA ASP A 185 8.59 13.26 9.91
C ASP A 185 9.66 12.33 9.34
N SER A 186 9.85 12.44 8.02
CA SER A 186 10.89 11.80 7.23
C SER A 186 11.46 12.75 6.18
N GLU A 187 12.34 12.19 5.34
CA GLU A 187 12.78 12.83 4.12
C GLU A 187 11.80 12.49 3.00
N PHE A 188 10.85 13.37 2.75
CA PHE A 188 9.83 13.18 1.73
C PHE A 188 10.23 13.77 0.38
N LEU A 189 9.61 13.24 -0.69
CA LEU A 189 9.50 13.96 -1.94
C LEU A 189 8.56 15.16 -1.78
N PRO A 190 8.64 16.18 -2.64
CA PRO A 190 7.73 17.32 -2.58
C PRO A 190 6.27 16.87 -2.44
N PRO A 191 5.49 17.52 -1.58
CA PRO A 191 4.09 17.18 -1.38
C PRO A 191 3.25 17.47 -2.63
N MET A 192 2.15 16.77 -2.78
CA MET A 192 1.11 17.17 -3.72
C MET A 192 0.45 18.45 -3.23
N GLU A 193 -0.06 19.26 -4.15
CA GLU A 193 -0.76 20.50 -3.78
C GLU A 193 -2.18 20.24 -3.29
N LEU A 194 -2.58 21.03 -2.31
CA LEU A 194 -3.99 21.17 -1.93
C LEU A 194 -4.74 21.90 -3.05
N ASN A 195 -6.00 21.54 -3.28
CA ASN A 195 -6.86 22.27 -4.18
C ASN A 195 -7.32 23.64 -3.56
N CYS A 196 -8.02 24.47 -4.34
CA CYS A 196 -8.40 25.80 -3.90
C CYS A 196 -9.31 25.80 -2.64
N VAL A 197 -10.21 24.84 -2.53
CA VAL A 197 -11.11 24.72 -1.36
C VAL A 197 -10.33 24.26 -0.13
N GLU A 198 -9.42 23.31 -0.30
CA GLU A 198 -8.56 22.81 0.78
C GLU A 198 -7.61 23.90 1.28
N LYS A 199 -7.05 24.74 0.40
CA LYS A 199 -6.20 25.89 0.79
C LYS A 199 -6.98 26.91 1.61
N GLU A 200 -8.21 27.21 1.25
CA GLU A 200 -9.08 28.10 2.01
C GLU A 200 -9.43 27.51 3.39
N LEU A 201 -9.78 26.22 3.42
CA LEU A 201 -10.04 25.53 4.68
C LEU A 201 -8.79 25.48 5.57
N GLN A 202 -7.61 25.20 5.02
CA GLN A 202 -6.34 25.22 5.75
C GLN A 202 -6.09 26.57 6.40
N SER A 203 -6.29 27.66 5.63
CA SER A 203 -6.15 29.03 6.12
C SER A 203 -7.14 29.35 7.22
N SER A 204 -8.38 28.90 7.08
CA SER A 204 -9.42 29.09 8.09
C SER A 204 -9.11 28.34 9.38
N ILE A 205 -8.63 27.09 9.28
CA ILE A 205 -8.23 26.29 10.45
C ILE A 205 -7.05 26.96 11.15
N ALA A 206 -6.01 27.33 10.42
CA ALA A 206 -4.83 27.99 10.99
C ALA A 206 -5.17 29.30 11.71
N LYS A 207 -6.19 30.02 11.25
CA LYS A 207 -6.65 31.28 11.86
C LYS A 207 -7.44 31.04 13.16
N ASN A 208 -8.25 29.99 13.22
CA ASN A 208 -9.22 29.80 14.29
C ASN A 208 -8.81 28.78 15.35
N TYR A 209 -7.79 27.94 15.07
CA TYR A 209 -7.35 26.87 15.95
C TYR A 209 -5.82 26.85 16.05
N THR A 210 -5.31 26.72 17.26
CA THR A 210 -3.87 26.64 17.55
C THR A 210 -3.35 25.20 17.65
N ASP A 211 -4.24 24.25 17.82
CA ASP A 211 -3.99 22.85 18.08
C ASP A 211 -4.37 21.93 16.89
N ARG A 212 -4.74 22.51 15.76
CA ARG A 212 -5.19 21.76 14.58
C ARG A 212 -4.43 22.17 13.34
N VAL A 213 -4.04 21.16 12.55
CA VAL A 213 -3.33 21.36 11.29
C VAL A 213 -4.06 20.56 10.20
N LEU A 214 -4.37 21.23 9.09
CA LEU A 214 -4.81 20.57 7.87
C LEU A 214 -3.61 20.49 6.93
N THR A 215 -3.27 19.27 6.51
CA THR A 215 -2.14 19.02 5.61
C THR A 215 -2.53 18.05 4.52
N ILE A 216 -1.72 18.06 3.45
CA ILE A 216 -1.83 17.04 2.41
C ILE A 216 -1.42 15.67 2.96
N GLY A 217 -2.05 14.60 2.49
CA GLY A 217 -1.71 13.24 2.89
C GLY A 217 -0.33 12.81 2.42
N ARG A 218 0.37 12.03 3.24
CA ARG A 218 1.63 11.37 2.86
C ARG A 218 1.31 10.13 2.04
N VAL A 219 1.84 10.06 0.82
CA VAL A 219 1.48 9.00 -0.12
C VAL A 219 2.71 8.46 -0.85
N ALA A 220 2.72 7.16 -1.10
CA ALA A 220 3.77 6.49 -1.86
C ALA A 220 3.63 6.76 -3.36
N HIS A 221 3.70 8.05 -3.74
CA HIS A 221 3.68 8.53 -5.11
C HIS A 221 4.94 9.34 -5.39
N ILE A 222 5.58 9.08 -6.52
CA ILE A 222 6.68 9.91 -7.01
C ILE A 222 6.09 11.20 -7.55
N THR A 223 6.49 12.32 -7.01
CA THR A 223 6.01 13.65 -7.41
C THR A 223 7.01 14.41 -8.29
N GLU A 224 8.28 14.03 -8.21
CA GLU A 224 9.33 14.58 -9.09
C GLU A 224 10.38 13.52 -9.45
N GLY A 225 10.97 13.69 -10.64
CA GLY A 225 12.10 12.87 -11.08
C GLY A 225 11.76 11.41 -11.33
N THR A 226 12.79 10.65 -11.69
CA THR A 226 12.76 9.18 -11.79
C THR A 226 13.57 8.63 -10.63
N LYS A 227 12.98 7.78 -9.80
CA LYS A 227 13.74 7.20 -8.68
C LYS A 227 14.48 5.95 -9.11
N ASN A 228 15.79 5.97 -8.85
CA ASN A 228 16.67 4.79 -8.71
C ASN A 228 16.57 3.72 -9.80
N GLY A 229 16.43 4.11 -11.07
CA GLY A 229 16.40 3.14 -12.17
C GLY A 229 15.17 2.24 -12.20
N SER A 230 14.16 2.52 -11.38
CA SER A 230 12.94 1.70 -11.29
C SER A 230 11.97 1.85 -12.48
N GLY A 231 12.28 2.71 -13.46
CA GLY A 231 11.34 3.02 -14.54
C GLY A 231 10.14 3.89 -14.15
N ARG A 232 9.92 4.11 -12.85
CA ARG A 232 8.80 4.90 -12.31
C ARG A 232 8.97 6.39 -12.63
N LYS A 233 7.91 7.03 -13.09
CA LYS A 233 7.88 8.45 -13.46
C LYS A 233 6.99 9.25 -12.51
N ALA A 234 7.21 10.57 -12.49
CA ALA A 234 6.40 11.47 -11.66
C ALA A 234 4.91 11.38 -11.97
N CYS A 235 4.10 11.58 -10.93
CA CYS A 235 2.65 11.57 -11.02
C CYS A 235 2.16 12.64 -12.00
N GLN A 236 1.23 12.28 -12.86
CA GLN A 236 0.60 13.18 -13.84
C GLN A 236 -0.78 13.68 -13.37
N TYR A 237 -1.11 13.50 -12.11
CA TYR A 237 -2.35 13.99 -11.46
C TYR A 237 -3.64 13.60 -12.19
N ARG A 238 -3.66 12.39 -12.79
CA ARG A 238 -4.76 11.91 -13.63
C ARG A 238 -6.00 11.45 -12.85
N ASN A 239 -5.89 11.30 -11.54
CA ASN A 239 -6.95 10.78 -10.65
C ASN A 239 -7.51 9.40 -11.10
N ARG A 240 -6.65 8.51 -11.62
CA ARG A 240 -7.02 7.18 -12.14
C ARG A 240 -6.15 6.07 -11.55
N CYS A 241 -5.64 6.28 -10.33
CA CYS A 241 -4.68 5.37 -9.71
C CYS A 241 -5.25 3.98 -9.43
N ASP A 242 -6.55 3.88 -9.19
CA ASP A 242 -7.28 2.64 -8.94
C ASP A 242 -7.46 1.76 -10.19
N ARG A 243 -7.20 2.30 -11.38
CA ARG A 243 -7.31 1.61 -12.68
C ARG A 243 -5.96 1.11 -13.21
N GLY A 244 -4.89 1.33 -12.49
CA GLY A 244 -3.52 1.15 -12.93
C GLY A 244 -2.88 2.44 -13.42
N CYS A 245 -1.60 2.64 -13.12
CA CYS A 245 -0.86 3.84 -13.49
C CYS A 245 0.19 3.53 -14.56
N PRO A 246 0.04 4.02 -15.80
CA PRO A 246 1.01 3.74 -16.87
C PRO A 246 2.38 4.39 -16.62
N TYR A 247 2.45 5.34 -15.69
CA TYR A 247 3.70 6.02 -15.29
C TYR A 247 4.40 5.31 -14.12
N GLY A 248 3.76 4.31 -13.50
CA GLY A 248 4.27 3.69 -12.30
C GLY A 248 4.46 4.67 -11.13
N ALA A 249 3.76 5.82 -11.14
CA ALA A 249 3.98 6.88 -10.15
C ALA A 249 3.69 6.43 -8.73
N TYR A 250 2.63 5.66 -8.49
CA TYR A 250 2.42 5.07 -7.19
C TYR A 250 3.21 3.76 -7.03
N PHE A 251 3.57 3.47 -5.80
CA PHE A 251 4.28 2.24 -5.49
C PHE A 251 3.35 1.03 -5.52
N SER A 252 3.75 0.02 -6.26
CA SER A 252 3.23 -1.35 -6.16
C SER A 252 4.39 -2.33 -6.19
N SER A 253 4.19 -3.50 -5.62
CA SER A 253 5.17 -4.58 -5.67
C SER A 253 5.04 -5.43 -6.93
N ASN A 254 4.23 -5.01 -7.85
CA ASN A 254 4.17 -5.59 -9.18
C ASN A 254 5.44 -5.19 -9.95
N PRO A 255 6.22 -6.12 -10.48
CA PRO A 255 7.37 -5.78 -11.31
C PRO A 255 6.89 -5.05 -12.56
N SER A 256 7.36 -3.83 -12.74
CA SER A 256 7.12 -2.99 -13.91
C SER A 256 8.31 -3.07 -14.85
#